data_2da7a93f6bcddf6838eb6c761b04d15a
#
_entry.id   2da7a93f6bcddf6838eb6c761b04d15a
#
_cell.length_a   1.000
_cell.length_b   1.000
_cell.length_c   1.000
_cell.angle_alpha   90.00
_cell.angle_beta   90.00
_cell.angle_gamma   90.00
#
_symmetry.space_group_name_H-M   'P 1'
#
loop_
_entity.id
_entity.type
_entity.pdbx_description
1 polymer ?
#
loop_
_entity_poly.entity_id
_entity_poly.type
_entity_poly.pdbx_seq_one_letter_code
_entity_poly.pdbx_strand_id
1 'polypeptide(L)'
;MKSDLPFGKYYVKENATDEHYILSDTKYPVVFEYAGQDTATVEIKVNDGKEIKNELIYGSVSGKKIDENGEALEGAVIGIFKAEETEFTKDTALMTTISAKDGSFSFEKVPYGKWIVREIEQPKGFVLDEKAYDARCCLHHLLERVANGWTDIRTSRAYA
;
A
#
# COMPACT_ATOMS: atom_id res chain seq x y z
N MET A 1 3.42 3.08 -30.05
CA MET A 1 2.83 4.41 -30.30
C MET A 1 2.10 4.31 -31.64
N LYS A 2 0.85 4.75 -31.73
CA LYS A 2 0.13 4.78 -33.01
C LYS A 2 0.45 6.11 -33.67
N SER A 3 1.09 6.07 -34.84
CA SER A 3 1.31 7.22 -35.71
C SER A 3 0.17 7.32 -36.73
N ASP A 4 0.01 8.46 -37.38
CA ASP A 4 -0.93 8.68 -38.49
C ASP A 4 -2.41 8.52 -38.12
N LEU A 5 -2.83 9.18 -37.03
CA LEU A 5 -4.25 9.25 -36.67
C LEU A 5 -4.98 10.22 -37.63
N PRO A 6 -6.13 9.81 -38.21
CA PRO A 6 -6.97 10.72 -38.97
C PRO A 6 -7.48 11.89 -38.13
N PHE A 7 -7.92 12.98 -38.81
CA PHE A 7 -8.65 14.04 -38.08
C PHE A 7 -9.87 13.49 -37.38
N GLY A 8 -10.11 13.97 -36.17
CA GLY A 8 -11.23 13.49 -35.38
C GLY A 8 -11.08 13.72 -33.88
N LYS A 9 -12.07 13.26 -33.14
CA LYS A 9 -12.12 13.31 -31.68
C LYS A 9 -11.71 11.94 -31.13
N TYR A 10 -10.75 11.95 -30.23
CA TYR A 10 -10.19 10.78 -29.57
C TYR A 10 -10.19 10.98 -28.06
N TYR A 11 -9.85 9.94 -27.35
CA TYR A 11 -9.47 10.03 -25.94
C TYR A 11 -8.30 9.12 -25.66
N VAL A 12 -7.48 9.53 -24.73
CA VAL A 12 -6.43 8.71 -24.13
C VAL A 12 -6.94 8.22 -22.79
N LYS A 13 -6.78 6.94 -22.52
CA LYS A 13 -7.14 6.27 -21.26
C LYS A 13 -6.03 5.32 -20.87
N GLU A 14 -5.80 5.18 -19.57
CA GLU A 14 -4.93 4.15 -19.04
C GLU A 14 -5.56 2.76 -19.26
N ASN A 15 -4.77 1.84 -19.79
CA ASN A 15 -5.25 0.50 -20.13
C ASN A 15 -4.71 -0.57 -19.18
N ALA A 16 -3.57 -0.29 -18.54
CA ALA A 16 -2.95 -1.11 -17.51
C ALA A 16 -2.06 -0.24 -16.63
N THR A 17 -1.91 -0.62 -15.39
CA THR A 17 -0.99 0.00 -14.44
C THR A 17 -0.24 -1.10 -13.67
N ASP A 18 0.79 -0.70 -12.93
CA ASP A 18 1.47 -1.58 -11.99
C ASP A 18 0.52 -2.00 -10.86
N GLU A 19 0.72 -3.18 -10.29
CA GLU A 19 -0.16 -3.78 -9.26
C GLU A 19 -0.26 -2.95 -7.96
N HIS A 20 0.64 -1.98 -7.76
CA HIS A 20 0.65 -1.09 -6.59
C HIS A 20 -0.28 0.12 -6.73
N TYR A 21 -0.83 0.35 -7.91
CA TYR A 21 -1.62 1.53 -8.22
C TYR A 21 -3.06 1.19 -8.63
N ILE A 22 -3.96 2.12 -8.40
CA ILE A 22 -5.34 2.05 -8.88
C ILE A 22 -5.35 2.41 -10.37
N LEU A 23 -5.92 1.52 -11.19
CA LEU A 23 -6.12 1.80 -12.60
C LEU A 23 -7.13 2.95 -12.78
N SER A 24 -6.71 4.02 -13.44
CA SER A 24 -7.55 5.19 -13.68
C SER A 24 -8.55 4.95 -14.81
N ASP A 25 -9.83 5.21 -14.55
CA ASP A 25 -10.89 5.23 -15.58
C ASP A 25 -11.02 6.57 -16.30
N THR A 26 -10.18 7.54 -15.97
CA THR A 26 -10.21 8.87 -16.54
C THR A 26 -9.91 8.84 -18.03
N LYS A 27 -10.76 9.52 -18.81
CA LYS A 27 -10.59 9.71 -20.25
C LYS A 27 -10.15 11.13 -20.52
N TYR A 28 -9.00 11.27 -21.14
CA TYR A 28 -8.44 12.56 -21.55
C TYR A 28 -8.81 12.81 -23.01
N PRO A 29 -9.70 13.80 -23.31
CA PRO A 29 -10.11 14.08 -24.69
C PRO A 29 -8.96 14.67 -25.48
N VAL A 30 -8.86 14.27 -26.73
CA VAL A 30 -7.87 14.76 -27.70
C VAL A 30 -8.59 15.01 -29.02
N VAL A 31 -8.41 16.20 -29.59
CA VAL A 31 -9.04 16.59 -30.84
C VAL A 31 -7.95 16.90 -31.88
N PHE A 32 -7.97 16.17 -33.00
CA PHE A 32 -7.14 16.43 -34.17
C PHE A 32 -7.96 17.20 -35.18
N GLU A 33 -7.60 18.45 -35.42
CA GLU A 33 -8.23 19.33 -36.41
C GLU A 33 -7.25 19.69 -37.49
N TYR A 34 -7.77 20.04 -38.66
CA TYR A 34 -6.96 20.49 -39.77
C TYR A 34 -6.29 21.81 -39.42
N ALA A 35 -4.95 21.85 -39.53
CA ALA A 35 -4.13 22.99 -39.16
C ALA A 35 -3.58 23.79 -40.37
N GLY A 36 -4.05 23.48 -41.59
CA GLY A 36 -3.59 24.10 -42.82
C GLY A 36 -2.71 23.22 -43.70
N GLN A 37 -2.56 23.55 -44.98
CA GLN A 37 -1.80 22.77 -45.96
C GLN A 37 -0.28 22.76 -45.71
N ASP A 38 0.20 23.76 -44.99
CA ASP A 38 1.63 23.95 -44.70
C ASP A 38 2.07 23.25 -43.42
N THR A 39 1.14 22.57 -42.70
CA THR A 39 1.42 21.88 -41.45
C THR A 39 1.47 20.38 -41.66
N ALA A 40 2.68 19.82 -41.76
CA ALA A 40 2.89 18.39 -41.97
C ALA A 40 2.58 17.53 -40.73
N THR A 41 2.70 18.09 -39.54
CA THR A 41 2.50 17.35 -38.29
C THR A 41 1.81 18.22 -37.24
N VAL A 42 0.77 17.71 -36.62
CA VAL A 42 0.09 18.34 -35.47
C VAL A 42 0.44 17.58 -34.21
N GLU A 43 1.04 18.27 -33.25
CA GLU A 43 1.37 17.71 -31.94
C GLU A 43 0.35 18.18 -30.89
N ILE A 44 -0.28 17.23 -30.18
CA ILE A 44 -1.26 17.54 -29.16
C ILE A 44 -0.80 16.96 -27.84
N LYS A 45 -0.75 17.82 -26.81
CA LYS A 45 -0.41 17.42 -25.45
C LYS A 45 -1.66 16.93 -24.74
N VAL A 46 -1.63 15.67 -24.29
CA VAL A 46 -2.68 15.09 -23.46
C VAL A 46 -2.73 15.81 -22.11
N ASN A 47 -3.91 16.02 -21.54
CA ASN A 47 -4.12 16.72 -20.28
C ASN A 47 -3.47 18.11 -20.24
N ASP A 48 -3.46 18.84 -21.36
CA ASP A 48 -2.78 20.14 -21.53
C ASP A 48 -1.30 20.11 -21.15
N GLY A 49 -0.66 18.94 -21.25
CA GLY A 49 0.74 18.73 -20.87
C GLY A 49 0.96 18.61 -19.35
N LYS A 50 -0.11 18.55 -18.55
CA LYS A 50 -0.02 18.30 -17.11
C LYS A 50 0.23 16.82 -16.82
N GLU A 51 0.83 16.56 -15.68
CA GLU A 51 1.08 15.19 -15.19
C GLU A 51 -0.22 14.40 -15.02
N ILE A 52 -0.16 13.12 -15.37
CA ILE A 52 -1.19 12.13 -15.07
C ILE A 52 -0.64 11.30 -13.91
N LYS A 53 -1.34 11.32 -12.78
CA LYS A 53 -0.91 10.63 -11.55
C LYS A 53 -1.81 9.44 -11.28
N ASN A 54 -1.20 8.33 -10.89
CA ASN A 54 -1.90 7.17 -10.38
C ASN A 54 -1.91 7.22 -8.84
N GLU A 55 -2.99 6.73 -8.25
CA GLU A 55 -3.12 6.59 -6.80
C GLU A 55 -2.55 5.25 -6.35
N LEU A 56 -1.73 5.28 -5.29
CA LEU A 56 -1.23 4.07 -4.65
C LEU A 56 -2.37 3.32 -3.94
N ILE A 57 -2.30 2.01 -3.99
CA ILE A 57 -3.18 1.14 -3.20
C ILE A 57 -2.63 1.08 -1.77
N TYR A 58 -3.48 1.39 -0.80
CA TYR A 58 -3.20 1.26 0.62
C TYR A 58 -4.17 0.30 1.28
N GLY A 59 -3.74 -0.30 2.36
CA GLY A 59 -4.58 -1.09 3.23
C GLY A 59 -4.25 -0.85 4.69
N SER A 60 -4.72 -1.72 5.58
CA SER A 60 -4.36 -1.76 6.98
C SER A 60 -3.82 -3.13 7.37
N VAL A 61 -2.92 -3.14 8.36
CA VAL A 61 -2.41 -4.35 8.99
C VAL A 61 -2.73 -4.25 10.47
N SER A 62 -3.42 -5.24 11.02
CA SER A 62 -3.82 -5.28 12.42
C SER A 62 -3.55 -6.63 13.05
N GLY A 63 -3.41 -6.63 14.38
CA GLY A 63 -3.17 -7.86 15.12
C GLY A 63 -3.51 -7.70 16.59
N LYS A 64 -3.23 -8.75 17.35
CA LYS A 64 -3.42 -8.78 18.78
C LYS A 64 -2.15 -9.29 19.46
N LYS A 65 -1.62 -8.52 20.40
CA LYS A 65 -0.50 -8.92 21.24
C LYS A 65 -1.03 -9.63 22.49
N ILE A 66 -0.51 -10.82 22.73
CA ILE A 66 -0.84 -11.64 23.90
C ILE A 66 0.44 -12.14 24.56
N ASP A 67 0.33 -12.51 25.83
CA ASP A 67 1.38 -13.19 26.58
C ASP A 67 1.38 -14.73 26.33
N GLU A 68 2.24 -15.44 27.04
CA GLU A 68 2.36 -16.91 26.98
C GLU A 68 1.12 -17.67 27.47
N ASN A 69 0.26 -17.02 28.28
CA ASN A 69 -0.98 -17.57 28.78
C ASN A 69 -2.19 -17.29 27.88
N GLY A 70 -1.99 -16.47 26.83
CA GLY A 70 -3.04 -16.03 25.91
C GLY A 70 -3.78 -14.78 26.41
N GLU A 71 -3.29 -14.12 27.47
CA GLU A 71 -3.87 -12.88 27.97
C GLU A 71 -3.42 -11.67 27.14
N ALA A 72 -4.30 -10.70 27.02
CA ALA A 72 -4.03 -9.47 26.26
C ALA A 72 -2.87 -8.69 26.88
N LEU A 73 -1.92 -8.25 26.05
CA LEU A 73 -0.74 -7.53 26.48
C LEU A 73 -0.74 -6.09 26.00
N GLU A 74 -0.91 -5.14 26.94
CA GLU A 74 -0.88 -3.70 26.71
C GLU A 74 0.56 -3.17 26.71
N GLY A 75 0.83 -2.16 25.88
CA GLY A 75 2.04 -1.35 25.96
C GLY A 75 3.25 -1.90 25.19
N ALA A 76 3.11 -2.96 24.42
CA ALA A 76 4.13 -3.41 23.49
C ALA A 76 4.27 -2.43 22.33
N VAL A 77 5.48 -1.98 22.01
CA VAL A 77 5.77 -1.18 20.82
C VAL A 77 6.02 -2.11 19.66
N ILE A 78 5.22 -1.98 18.62
CA ILE A 78 5.23 -2.83 17.45
C ILE A 78 5.56 -2.00 16.23
N GLY A 79 6.46 -2.49 15.38
CA GLY A 79 6.86 -1.87 14.11
C GLY A 79 6.41 -2.67 12.90
N ILE A 80 6.15 -1.97 11.80
CA ILE A 80 6.00 -2.57 10.48
C ILE A 80 7.18 -2.15 9.61
N PHE A 81 7.81 -3.11 8.92
CA PHE A 81 9.07 -2.97 8.21
C PHE A 81 8.94 -3.49 6.79
N LYS A 82 9.83 -3.05 5.90
CA LYS A 82 9.96 -3.65 4.57
C LYS A 82 10.39 -5.12 4.69
N ALA A 83 9.99 -5.94 3.72
CA ALA A 83 10.28 -7.38 3.74
C ALA A 83 11.78 -7.71 3.69
N GLU A 84 12.59 -6.81 3.13
CA GLU A 84 14.05 -6.94 3.04
C GLU A 84 14.81 -6.32 4.23
N GLU A 85 14.10 -5.77 5.24
CA GLU A 85 14.72 -5.12 6.38
C GLU A 85 15.39 -6.15 7.30
N THR A 86 16.59 -5.81 7.78
CA THR A 86 17.40 -6.66 8.66
C THR A 86 17.58 -6.07 10.06
N GLU A 87 17.35 -4.76 10.21
CA GLU A 87 17.42 -4.06 11.48
C GLU A 87 16.02 -3.59 11.90
N PHE A 88 15.56 -4.02 13.08
CA PHE A 88 14.20 -3.77 13.55
C PHE A 88 14.20 -2.77 14.70
N THR A 89 14.30 -1.50 14.36
CA THR A 89 14.31 -0.35 15.29
C THR A 89 13.18 0.62 14.96
N LYS A 90 12.95 1.60 15.83
CA LYS A 90 11.99 2.68 15.54
C LYS A 90 12.38 3.50 14.31
N ASP A 91 13.68 3.64 14.05
CA ASP A 91 14.20 4.47 12.95
C ASP A 91 14.09 3.76 11.58
N THR A 92 14.15 2.43 11.57
CA THR A 92 14.00 1.62 10.35
C THR A 92 12.54 1.23 10.05
N ALA A 93 11.66 1.34 11.04
CA ALA A 93 10.24 1.06 10.87
C ALA A 93 9.55 2.05 9.92
N LEU A 94 8.72 1.54 9.00
CA LEU A 94 7.83 2.39 8.21
C LEU A 94 6.85 3.15 9.13
N MET A 95 6.28 2.43 10.10
CA MET A 95 5.38 2.95 11.13
C MET A 95 5.54 2.15 12.41
N THR A 96 5.21 2.77 13.53
CA THR A 96 5.14 2.11 14.84
C THR A 96 3.77 2.33 15.48
N THR A 97 3.33 1.38 16.30
CA THR A 97 2.10 1.44 17.09
C THR A 97 2.33 0.83 18.46
N ILE A 98 1.40 1.05 19.38
CA ILE A 98 1.45 0.48 20.73
C ILE A 98 0.20 -0.37 20.92
N SER A 99 0.36 -1.57 21.49
CA SER A 99 -0.78 -2.43 21.80
C SER A 99 -1.66 -1.82 22.89
N ALA A 100 -2.97 -1.87 22.67
CA ALA A 100 -3.99 -1.36 23.56
C ALA A 100 -4.24 -2.36 24.74
N LYS A 101 -5.13 -2.00 25.69
CA LYS A 101 -5.48 -2.83 26.85
C LYS A 101 -6.00 -4.21 26.48
N ASP A 102 -6.71 -4.32 25.36
CA ASP A 102 -7.21 -5.59 24.84
C ASP A 102 -6.18 -6.32 23.96
N GLY A 103 -4.93 -5.81 23.93
CA GLY A 103 -3.83 -6.30 23.11
C GLY A 103 -3.90 -5.88 21.66
N SER A 104 -4.96 -5.22 21.20
CA SER A 104 -5.12 -4.85 19.79
C SER A 104 -4.11 -3.79 19.37
N PHE A 105 -3.67 -3.88 18.09
CA PHE A 105 -2.87 -2.86 17.42
C PHE A 105 -3.22 -2.81 15.95
N SER A 106 -2.98 -1.67 15.29
CA SER A 106 -3.19 -1.50 13.85
C SER A 106 -2.21 -0.51 13.23
N PHE A 107 -1.95 -0.72 11.95
CA PHE A 107 -1.26 0.18 11.05
C PHE A 107 -2.21 0.52 9.90
N GLU A 108 -2.51 1.80 9.74
CA GLU A 108 -3.37 2.29 8.66
C GLU A 108 -2.53 2.86 7.50
N LYS A 109 -3.09 2.85 6.30
CA LYS A 109 -2.41 3.36 5.10
C LYS A 109 -1.05 2.68 4.83
N VAL A 110 -1.00 1.37 5.04
CA VAL A 110 0.14 0.55 4.66
C VAL A 110 0.13 0.39 3.14
N PRO A 111 1.20 0.74 2.41
CA PRO A 111 1.25 0.54 0.97
C PRO A 111 1.09 -0.93 0.59
N TYR A 112 0.52 -1.19 -0.57
CA TYR A 112 0.47 -2.54 -1.14
C TYR A 112 1.87 -3.18 -1.16
N GLY A 113 1.97 -4.43 -0.73
CA GLY A 113 3.24 -5.14 -0.72
C GLY A 113 3.40 -6.14 0.42
N LYS A 114 4.65 -6.61 0.56
CA LYS A 114 5.08 -7.52 1.60
C LYS A 114 5.78 -6.75 2.70
N TRP A 115 5.42 -7.06 3.93
CA TRP A 115 5.88 -6.37 5.12
C TRP A 115 6.25 -7.36 6.21
N ILE A 116 7.07 -6.93 7.15
CA ILE A 116 7.38 -7.65 8.39
C ILE A 116 6.78 -6.85 9.55
N VAL A 117 6.08 -7.52 10.45
CA VAL A 117 5.62 -6.96 11.73
C VAL A 117 6.43 -7.58 12.85
N ARG A 118 6.99 -6.76 13.74
CA ARG A 118 7.81 -7.21 14.86
C ARG A 118 7.65 -6.28 16.06
N GLU A 119 7.76 -6.87 17.26
CA GLU A 119 7.89 -6.09 18.50
C GLU A 119 9.28 -5.41 18.53
N ILE A 120 9.29 -4.12 18.89
CA ILE A 120 10.51 -3.31 19.03
C ILE A 120 10.85 -3.12 20.51
N GLU A 121 9.84 -2.89 21.34
CA GLU A 121 10.00 -2.72 22.79
C GLU A 121 8.90 -3.51 23.52
N GLN A 122 9.32 -4.28 24.51
CA GLN A 122 8.41 -5.05 25.35
C GLN A 122 7.77 -4.17 26.43
N PRO A 123 6.57 -4.50 26.90
CA PRO A 123 6.00 -3.91 28.09
C PRO A 123 6.83 -4.25 29.34
N LYS A 124 6.71 -3.41 30.37
CA LYS A 124 7.42 -3.63 31.65
C LYS A 124 7.08 -4.98 32.24
N GLY A 125 8.10 -5.79 32.53
CA GLY A 125 7.97 -7.10 33.15
C GLY A 125 7.89 -8.28 32.16
N PHE A 126 7.97 -8.00 30.87
CA PHE A 126 7.97 -9.01 29.82
C PHE A 126 9.30 -9.04 29.06
N VAL A 127 9.56 -10.13 28.38
CA VAL A 127 10.73 -10.29 27.50
C VAL A 127 10.33 -9.91 26.09
N LEU A 128 11.25 -9.27 25.36
CA LEU A 128 11.05 -8.89 23.95
C LEU A 128 10.80 -10.14 23.10
N ASP A 129 9.71 -10.14 22.35
CA ASP A 129 9.46 -11.14 21.32
C ASP A 129 10.22 -10.74 20.04
N GLU A 130 11.35 -11.37 19.80
CA GLU A 130 12.19 -11.13 18.64
C GLU A 130 11.65 -11.75 17.34
N LYS A 131 10.53 -12.42 17.39
CA LYS A 131 9.94 -13.08 16.22
C LYS A 131 9.43 -12.06 15.23
N ALA A 132 9.78 -12.28 13.96
CA ALA A 132 9.26 -11.52 12.82
C ALA A 132 8.05 -12.23 12.21
N TYR A 133 7.02 -11.48 11.89
CA TYR A 133 5.78 -11.98 11.31
C TYR A 133 5.57 -11.38 9.94
N ASP A 134 5.40 -12.24 8.93
CA ASP A 134 5.10 -11.82 7.58
C ASP A 134 3.69 -11.23 7.50
N ALA A 135 3.56 -10.05 6.91
CA ALA A 135 2.30 -9.40 6.62
C ALA A 135 2.23 -9.05 5.13
N ARG A 136 1.04 -9.22 4.53
CA ARG A 136 0.81 -8.82 3.14
C ARG A 136 -0.35 -7.85 3.08
N CYS A 137 -0.07 -6.65 2.59
CA CYS A 137 -1.11 -5.73 2.19
C CYS A 137 -1.47 -6.03 0.72
N CYS A 138 -2.64 -6.64 0.48
CA CYS A 138 -3.09 -7.03 -0.84
C CYS A 138 -4.61 -6.83 -1.01
N LEU A 139 -5.07 -6.83 -2.27
CA LEU A 139 -6.49 -6.65 -2.62
C LEU A 139 -7.40 -7.84 -2.21
N HIS A 140 -6.83 -8.95 -1.74
CA HIS A 140 -7.58 -10.13 -1.32
C HIS A 140 -7.42 -10.44 0.17
N HIS A 141 -8.54 -10.69 0.82
CA HIS A 141 -8.65 -11.26 2.16
C HIS A 141 -7.87 -12.59 2.25
N LEU A 142 -6.73 -12.58 2.91
CA LEU A 142 -6.10 -13.78 3.40
C LEU A 142 -5.97 -13.66 4.93
N LEU A 143 -6.77 -14.48 5.62
CA LEU A 143 -6.60 -14.78 7.03
C LEU A 143 -5.37 -15.69 7.16
N GLU A 144 -4.22 -15.17 7.54
CA GLU A 144 -3.13 -16.01 8.00
C GLU A 144 -3.18 -16.07 9.53
N ARG A 145 -3.49 -17.25 10.06
CA ARG A 145 -3.32 -17.58 11.47
C ARG A 145 -1.83 -17.73 11.75
N VAL A 146 -1.32 -16.91 12.63
CA VAL A 146 0.05 -17.06 13.12
C VAL A 146 0.01 -17.73 14.50
N ALA A 147 0.59 -18.91 14.59
CA ALA A 147 0.72 -19.64 15.85
C ALA A 147 1.80 -18.99 16.73
N ASN A 148 1.51 -18.87 18.03
CA ASN A 148 2.37 -18.39 19.11
C ASN A 148 2.51 -16.87 19.27
N GLY A 149 1.69 -16.28 20.12
CA GLY A 149 1.81 -14.90 20.61
C GLY A 149 1.00 -13.86 19.84
N TRP A 150 0.51 -14.16 18.64
CA TRP A 150 -0.28 -13.27 17.79
C TRP A 150 -1.51 -14.02 17.28
N THR A 151 -2.70 -13.55 17.59
CA THR A 151 -3.93 -14.29 17.30
C THR A 151 -4.59 -13.95 15.99
N ASP A 152 -4.30 -12.81 15.37
CA ASP A 152 -4.87 -12.45 14.06
C ASP A 152 -4.12 -11.26 13.47
N ILE A 153 -3.40 -11.45 12.38
CA ILE A 153 -3.02 -10.35 11.50
C ILE A 153 -4.07 -10.29 10.40
N ARG A 154 -4.94 -9.28 10.45
CA ARG A 154 -5.92 -9.03 9.40
C ARG A 154 -5.43 -7.93 8.49
N THR A 155 -5.36 -8.22 7.20
CA THR A 155 -5.19 -7.19 6.18
C THR A 155 -6.57 -6.80 5.66
N SER A 156 -6.98 -5.57 5.85
CA SER A 156 -8.25 -5.06 5.36
C SER A 156 -8.09 -4.24 4.08
N ARG A 157 -9.16 -4.21 3.30
CA ARG A 157 -9.26 -3.64 1.96
C ARG A 157 -8.89 -2.16 1.94
N ALA A 158 -8.22 -1.73 0.85
CA ALA A 158 -8.03 -0.33 0.52
C ALA A 158 -9.36 0.44 0.49
N TYR A 159 -9.37 1.60 1.10
CA TYR A 159 -10.46 2.56 0.91
C TYR A 159 -10.29 3.23 -0.47
N ALA A 160 -11.35 3.11 -1.29
CA ALA A 160 -11.50 3.91 -2.50
C ALA A 160 -11.98 5.31 -2.13
#